data_a5d360d8f134d88a440b9c8c0a71f306
#
_entry.id   a5d360d8f134d88a440b9c8c0a71f306
#
_cell.length_a   1.000
_cell.length_b   1.000
_cell.length_c   1.000
_cell.angle_alpha   90.00
_cell.angle_beta   90.00
_cell.angle_gamma   90.00
#
_symmetry.space_group_name_H-M   'P 1'
#
loop_
_entity.id
_entity.type
_entity.pdbx_description
1 polymer ?
#
loop_
_entity_poly.entity_id
_entity_poly.type
_entity_poly.pdbx_seq_one_letter_code
_entity_poly.pdbx_strand_id
1 'polypeptide(L)'
;MSAEENKAVIRRWIEAYNERDLEAEAAVLAPGLVVHVSAAPGPLEGLEAWRQFSGSFAEAFPDLRLTVQDIAAEGDRVAARVDFHGTHRGEFQGIPPTGKEVAFSSMEFNRVADGKVEEHWVELDLLGLMQQLGAIPESGHSEEASPT
;
A
#
# COMPACT_ATOMS: atom_id res chain seq x y z
N MET A 1 13.36 -12.32 17.41
CA MET A 1 12.65 -13.14 16.43
C MET A 1 13.48 -13.27 15.17
N SER A 2 13.30 -14.39 14.48
CA SER A 2 14.11 -14.67 13.29
C SER A 2 13.62 -13.84 12.08
N ALA A 3 14.48 -13.79 11.06
CA ALA A 3 14.11 -13.15 9.79
C ALA A 3 12.86 -13.82 9.20
N GLU A 4 12.77 -15.15 9.27
CA GLU A 4 11.60 -15.87 8.76
C GLU A 4 10.33 -15.53 9.53
N GLU A 5 10.44 -15.41 10.85
CA GLU A 5 9.29 -15.02 11.67
C GLU A 5 8.85 -13.60 11.35
N ASN A 6 9.81 -12.71 11.13
CA ASN A 6 9.49 -11.32 10.81
C ASN A 6 8.86 -11.19 9.42
N LYS A 7 9.34 -11.99 8.44
CA LYS A 7 8.66 -12.03 7.13
C LYS A 7 7.23 -12.54 7.26
N ALA A 8 7.00 -13.52 8.13
CA ALA A 8 5.65 -14.05 8.34
C ALA A 8 4.71 -12.99 8.90
N VAL A 9 5.21 -12.07 9.74
CA VAL A 9 4.40 -10.96 10.25
C VAL A 9 3.88 -10.11 9.09
N ILE A 10 4.77 -9.77 8.14
CA ILE A 10 4.38 -8.95 7.00
C ILE A 10 3.37 -9.70 6.13
N ARG A 11 3.58 -10.98 5.88
CA ARG A 11 2.63 -11.76 5.09
C ARG A 11 1.26 -11.83 5.76
N ARG A 12 1.21 -11.98 7.08
CA ARG A 12 -0.06 -12.00 7.82
C ARG A 12 -0.76 -10.65 7.74
N TRP A 13 0.00 -9.55 7.76
CA TRP A 13 -0.58 -8.22 7.63
C TRP A 13 -1.25 -8.07 6.26
N ILE A 14 -0.53 -8.44 5.19
CA ILE A 14 -1.08 -8.36 3.82
C ILE A 14 -2.35 -9.22 3.70
N GLU A 15 -2.30 -10.44 4.23
CA GLU A 15 -3.45 -11.34 4.19
C GLU A 15 -4.64 -10.75 4.94
N ALA A 16 -4.40 -10.20 6.14
CA ALA A 16 -5.46 -9.57 6.91
C ALA A 16 -6.08 -8.40 6.16
N TYR A 17 -5.24 -7.60 5.49
CA TYR A 17 -5.73 -6.48 4.70
C TYR A 17 -6.59 -6.98 3.54
N ASN A 18 -6.15 -8.01 2.85
CA ASN A 18 -6.92 -8.60 1.73
C ASN A 18 -8.28 -9.11 2.20
N GLU A 19 -8.36 -9.63 3.41
CA GLU A 19 -9.60 -10.17 3.96
C GLU A 19 -10.44 -9.10 4.65
N ARG A 20 -9.95 -7.87 4.73
CA ARG A 20 -10.61 -6.78 5.45
C ARG A 20 -10.85 -7.13 6.91
N ASP A 21 -9.92 -7.89 7.48
CA ASP A 21 -10.00 -8.36 8.86
C ASP A 21 -9.22 -7.41 9.75
N LEU A 22 -9.91 -6.42 10.31
CA LEU A 22 -9.26 -5.38 11.12
C LEU A 22 -8.68 -5.94 12.41
N GLU A 23 -9.28 -6.99 12.96
CA GLU A 23 -8.80 -7.61 14.17
C GLU A 23 -7.48 -8.34 13.93
N ALA A 24 -7.41 -9.11 12.84
CA ALA A 24 -6.19 -9.79 12.46
C ALA A 24 -5.08 -8.81 12.12
N GLU A 25 -5.44 -7.70 11.50
CA GLU A 25 -4.47 -6.64 11.18
C GLU A 25 -3.92 -6.03 12.46
N ALA A 26 -4.79 -5.70 13.42
CA ALA A 26 -4.37 -5.12 14.69
C ALA A 26 -3.48 -6.08 15.49
N ALA A 27 -3.61 -7.37 15.26
CA ALA A 27 -2.78 -8.35 15.96
C ALA A 27 -1.31 -8.29 15.53
N VAL A 28 -1.01 -7.75 14.35
CA VAL A 28 0.36 -7.68 13.83
C VAL A 28 0.86 -6.24 13.68
N LEU A 29 0.10 -5.25 14.12
CA LEU A 29 0.52 -3.85 14.08
C LEU A 29 0.66 -3.32 15.51
N ALA A 30 1.74 -2.61 15.78
CA ALA A 30 1.95 -2.00 17.09
C ALA A 30 0.95 -0.86 17.28
N PRO A 31 0.44 -0.65 18.51
CA PRO A 31 -0.47 0.48 18.76
C PRO A 31 0.14 1.83 18.38
N GLY A 32 1.45 1.96 18.53
CA GLY A 32 2.16 3.20 18.18
C GLY A 32 2.79 3.17 16.80
N LEU A 33 2.24 2.38 15.87
CA LEU A 33 2.75 2.27 14.51
C LEU A 33 2.98 3.63 13.88
N VAL A 34 4.14 3.81 13.25
CA VAL A 34 4.47 5.02 12.49
C VAL A 34 4.60 4.63 11.03
N VAL A 35 3.86 5.30 10.16
CA VAL A 35 3.86 5.03 8.73
C VAL A 35 4.39 6.24 7.98
N HIS A 36 5.39 6.00 7.14
CA HIS A 36 5.99 7.03 6.30
C HIS A 36 5.54 6.79 4.85
N VAL A 37 4.70 7.69 4.36
CA VAL A 37 4.21 7.65 2.99
C VAL A 37 4.68 8.92 2.31
N SER A 38 5.39 8.80 1.20
CA SER A 38 5.96 9.97 0.54
C SER A 38 4.89 10.98 0.08
N ALA A 39 3.68 10.49 -0.21
CA ALA A 39 2.59 11.35 -0.65
C ALA A 39 1.95 12.14 0.48
N ALA A 40 2.20 11.79 1.73
CA ALA A 40 1.61 12.48 2.88
C ALA A 40 2.53 13.61 3.34
N PRO A 41 1.98 14.67 3.94
CA PRO A 41 2.81 15.80 4.40
C PRO A 41 3.70 15.46 5.60
N GLY A 42 3.46 14.35 6.27
CA GLY A 42 4.28 13.90 7.40
C GLY A 42 3.90 12.49 7.78
N PRO A 43 4.58 11.93 8.79
CA PRO A 43 4.29 10.55 9.20
C PRO A 43 2.87 10.41 9.74
N LEU A 44 2.28 9.24 9.49
CA LEU A 44 1.01 8.86 10.09
C LEU A 44 1.33 8.12 11.37
N GLU A 45 0.74 8.53 12.49
CA GLU A 45 1.06 7.92 13.78
C GLU A 45 -0.18 7.26 14.38
N GLY A 46 -0.02 5.99 14.73
CA GLY A 46 -1.05 5.20 15.39
C GLY A 46 -1.96 4.46 14.43
N LEU A 47 -2.70 3.49 14.98
CA LEU A 47 -3.58 2.62 14.19
C LEU A 47 -4.72 3.38 13.55
N GLU A 48 -5.23 4.41 14.22
CA GLU A 48 -6.34 5.17 13.66
C GLU A 48 -5.93 5.89 12.38
N ALA A 49 -4.76 6.53 12.41
CA ALA A 49 -4.25 7.21 11.21
C ALA A 49 -3.99 6.22 10.08
N TRP A 50 -3.44 5.06 10.42
CA TRP A 50 -3.24 3.99 9.44
C TRP A 50 -4.57 3.56 8.82
N ARG A 51 -5.59 3.35 9.65
CA ARG A 51 -6.89 2.89 9.17
C ARG A 51 -7.56 3.91 8.27
N GLN A 52 -7.42 5.19 8.58
CA GLN A 52 -7.96 6.24 7.72
C GLN A 52 -7.26 6.23 6.36
N PHE A 53 -5.95 6.11 6.36
CA PHE A 53 -5.19 6.08 5.12
C PHE A 53 -5.51 4.83 4.29
N SER A 54 -5.42 3.65 4.89
CA SER A 54 -5.68 2.40 4.17
C SER A 54 -7.14 2.28 3.78
N GLY A 55 -8.04 2.82 4.61
CA GLY A 55 -9.46 2.80 4.33
C GLY A 55 -9.83 3.63 3.12
N SER A 56 -9.11 4.72 2.87
CA SER A 56 -9.38 5.54 1.68
C SER A 56 -9.11 4.75 0.40
N PHE A 57 -8.11 3.87 0.41
CA PHE A 57 -7.86 2.99 -0.72
C PHE A 57 -8.95 1.93 -0.86
N ALA A 58 -9.39 1.38 0.28
CA ALA A 58 -10.44 0.35 0.26
C ALA A 58 -11.78 0.92 -0.22
N GLU A 59 -12.06 2.19 0.07
CA GLU A 59 -13.27 2.84 -0.40
C GLU A 59 -13.21 3.12 -1.90
N ALA A 60 -12.05 3.56 -2.37
CA ALA A 60 -11.87 3.85 -3.79
C ALA A 60 -11.82 2.58 -4.62
N PHE A 61 -11.24 1.53 -4.07
CA PHE A 61 -11.04 0.24 -4.75
C PHE A 61 -11.55 -0.88 -3.83
N PRO A 62 -12.88 -1.12 -3.78
CA PRO A 62 -13.44 -2.08 -2.82
C PRO A 62 -12.93 -3.51 -3.00
N ASP A 63 -12.51 -3.86 -4.20
CA ASP A 63 -11.95 -5.17 -4.52
C ASP A 63 -10.42 -5.18 -4.50
N LEU A 64 -9.80 -4.17 -3.89
CA LEU A 64 -8.34 -4.05 -3.85
C LEU A 64 -7.72 -5.30 -3.23
N ARG A 65 -6.75 -5.87 -3.94
CA ARG A 65 -6.04 -7.04 -3.49
C ARG A 65 -4.54 -6.82 -3.66
N LEU A 66 -3.81 -7.17 -2.61
CA LEU A 66 -2.37 -7.02 -2.55
C LEU A 66 -1.70 -8.40 -2.69
N THR A 67 -0.62 -8.46 -3.46
CA THR A 67 0.15 -9.68 -3.66
C THR A 67 1.61 -9.37 -3.41
N VAL A 68 2.23 -10.13 -2.51
CA VAL A 68 3.68 -9.98 -2.26
C VAL A 68 4.43 -10.65 -3.41
N GLN A 69 5.21 -9.87 -4.14
CA GLN A 69 6.02 -10.39 -5.23
C GLN A 69 7.41 -10.82 -4.75
N ASP A 70 8.00 -10.04 -3.85
CA ASP A 70 9.29 -10.34 -3.27
C ASP A 70 9.30 -9.92 -1.81
N ILE A 71 10.02 -10.65 -0.98
CA ILE A 71 10.18 -10.30 0.41
C ILE A 71 11.55 -10.75 0.89
N ALA A 72 12.22 -9.91 1.63
CA ALA A 72 13.54 -10.20 2.19
C ALA A 72 13.64 -9.59 3.58
N ALA A 73 14.41 -10.22 4.45
CA ALA A 73 14.55 -9.73 5.81
C ALA A 73 15.97 -9.92 6.32
N GLU A 74 16.41 -8.98 7.15
CA GLU A 74 17.65 -9.06 7.87
C GLU A 74 17.41 -8.47 9.25
N GLY A 75 17.64 -9.26 10.30
CA GLY A 75 17.34 -8.80 11.65
C GLY A 75 15.89 -8.45 11.81
N ASP A 76 15.63 -7.25 12.33
CA ASP A 76 14.26 -6.77 12.55
C ASP A 76 13.69 -6.02 11.35
N ARG A 77 14.39 -6.02 10.22
CA ARG A 77 14.00 -5.26 9.02
C ARG A 77 13.48 -6.20 7.94
N VAL A 78 12.34 -5.84 7.35
CA VAL A 78 11.71 -6.63 6.29
C VAL A 78 11.38 -5.70 5.14
N ALA A 79 11.86 -6.04 3.95
CA ALA A 79 11.53 -5.31 2.73
C ALA A 79 10.62 -6.17 1.87
N ALA A 80 9.65 -5.55 1.21
CA ALA A 80 8.72 -6.28 0.36
C ALA A 80 8.36 -5.44 -0.87
N ARG A 81 8.17 -6.13 -1.98
CA ARG A 81 7.62 -5.56 -3.20
C ARG A 81 6.22 -6.12 -3.37
N VAL A 82 5.25 -5.23 -3.47
CA VAL A 82 3.83 -5.61 -3.40
C VAL A 82 3.10 -5.06 -4.63
N ASP A 83 2.30 -5.91 -5.26
CA ASP A 83 1.43 -5.50 -6.36
C ASP A 83 0.02 -5.29 -5.85
N PHE A 84 -0.63 -4.26 -6.37
CA PHE A 84 -2.00 -3.88 -6.03
C PHE A 84 -2.87 -4.00 -7.28
N HIS A 85 -4.03 -4.62 -7.13
CA HIS A 85 -5.02 -4.72 -8.22
C HIS A 85 -6.38 -4.36 -7.67
N GLY A 86 -7.13 -3.59 -8.43
CA GLY A 86 -8.48 -3.23 -8.01
C GLY A 86 -9.24 -2.54 -9.12
N THR A 87 -10.51 -2.22 -8.83
CA THR A 87 -11.39 -1.51 -9.75
C THR A 87 -11.81 -0.21 -9.09
N HIS A 88 -11.71 0.88 -9.83
CA HIS A 88 -12.01 2.23 -9.33
C HIS A 88 -13.52 2.43 -9.25
N ARG A 89 -14.10 2.21 -8.08
CA ARG A 89 -15.55 2.28 -7.88
C ARG A 89 -15.97 3.33 -6.87
N GLY A 90 -15.00 3.97 -6.20
CA GLY A 90 -15.25 5.07 -5.28
C GLY A 90 -14.33 6.22 -5.57
N GLU A 91 -14.62 7.38 -5.01
CA GLU A 91 -13.79 8.56 -5.24
C GLU A 91 -12.37 8.32 -4.71
N PHE A 92 -11.37 8.73 -5.50
CA PHE A 92 -9.97 8.67 -5.10
C PHE A 92 -9.33 10.01 -5.34
N GLN A 93 -8.94 10.70 -4.26
CA GLN A 93 -8.27 12.00 -4.31
C GLN A 93 -9.00 12.99 -5.24
N GLY A 94 -10.31 13.06 -5.10
CA GLY A 94 -11.12 13.95 -5.89
C GLY A 94 -11.51 13.43 -7.26
N ILE A 95 -11.03 12.26 -7.65
CA ILE A 95 -11.38 11.67 -8.94
C ILE A 95 -12.63 10.81 -8.77
N PRO A 96 -13.73 11.15 -9.48
CA PRO A 96 -14.95 10.32 -9.40
C PRO A 96 -14.71 8.91 -9.93
N PRO A 97 -15.52 7.94 -9.52
CA PRO A 97 -15.34 6.55 -9.96
C PRO A 97 -15.31 6.44 -11.48
N THR A 98 -14.28 5.79 -12.01
CA THR A 98 -14.13 5.61 -13.46
C THR A 98 -14.55 4.23 -13.91
N GLY A 99 -14.66 3.26 -12.98
CA GLY A 99 -14.94 1.86 -13.31
C GLY A 99 -13.74 1.14 -13.90
N LYS A 100 -12.58 1.78 -13.98
CA LYS A 100 -11.39 1.18 -14.59
C LYS A 100 -10.70 0.21 -13.65
N GLU A 101 -10.20 -0.87 -14.21
CA GLU A 101 -9.30 -1.77 -13.47
C GLU A 101 -7.91 -1.13 -13.46
N VAL A 102 -7.26 -1.18 -12.30
CA VAL A 102 -5.93 -0.60 -12.14
C VAL A 102 -4.99 -1.62 -11.54
N ALA A 103 -3.70 -1.47 -11.87
CA ALA A 103 -2.63 -2.27 -11.29
C ALA A 103 -1.47 -1.33 -11.01
N PHE A 104 -1.00 -1.34 -9.78
CA PHE A 104 0.14 -0.49 -9.39
C PHE A 104 0.92 -1.24 -8.32
N SER A 105 2.07 -0.70 -7.93
CA SER A 105 2.97 -1.41 -7.03
C SER A 105 3.46 -0.51 -5.93
N SER A 106 4.03 -1.16 -4.91
CA SER A 106 4.75 -0.45 -3.86
C SER A 106 6.06 -1.17 -3.56
N MET A 107 6.99 -0.41 -3.02
CA MET A 107 8.16 -0.94 -2.33
C MET A 107 8.01 -0.52 -0.89
N GLU A 108 8.18 -1.45 0.04
CA GLU A 108 8.02 -1.13 1.45
C GLU A 108 9.16 -1.68 2.28
N PHE A 109 9.40 -0.99 3.39
CA PHE A 109 10.44 -1.34 4.33
C PHE A 109 9.82 -1.28 5.72
N ASN A 110 10.03 -2.31 6.52
CA ASN A 110 9.34 -2.44 7.80
C ASN A 110 10.32 -2.75 8.92
N ARG A 111 10.05 -2.19 10.09
CA ARG A 111 10.75 -2.60 11.31
C ARG A 111 9.75 -3.35 12.16
N VAL A 112 10.12 -4.59 12.51
CA VAL A 112 9.24 -5.50 13.24
C VAL A 112 9.87 -5.81 14.60
N ALA A 113 9.07 -5.73 15.66
CA ALA A 113 9.51 -6.06 17.00
C ALA A 113 8.40 -6.83 17.72
N ASP A 114 8.78 -7.93 18.35
CA ASP A 114 7.84 -8.75 19.15
C ASP A 114 6.58 -9.13 18.38
N GLY A 115 6.76 -9.50 17.11
CA GLY A 115 5.66 -9.96 16.28
C GLY A 115 4.75 -8.87 15.75
N LYS A 116 5.15 -7.60 15.86
CA LYS A 116 4.34 -6.48 15.40
C LYS A 116 5.15 -5.51 14.59
N VAL A 117 4.52 -4.91 13.58
CA VAL A 117 5.15 -3.85 12.78
C VAL A 117 5.11 -2.57 13.62
N GLU A 118 6.28 -2.02 13.86
CA GLU A 118 6.43 -0.78 14.64
C GLU A 118 6.56 0.42 13.76
N GLU A 119 7.18 0.24 12.60
CA GLU A 119 7.42 1.34 11.67
C GLU A 119 7.41 0.81 10.24
N HIS A 120 6.79 1.58 9.36
CA HIS A 120 6.52 1.16 7.99
C HIS A 120 6.84 2.32 7.05
N TRP A 121 7.69 2.08 6.07
CA TRP A 121 8.00 3.04 5.01
C TRP A 121 7.45 2.45 3.71
N VAL A 122 6.66 3.23 2.99
CA VAL A 122 6.07 2.74 1.74
C VAL A 122 6.15 3.80 0.65
N GLU A 123 6.61 3.36 -0.52
CA GLU A 123 6.62 4.14 -1.74
C GLU A 123 5.64 3.52 -2.71
N LEU A 124 4.56 4.24 -2.99
CA LEU A 124 3.51 3.77 -3.90
C LEU A 124 3.73 4.40 -5.27
N ASP A 125 3.46 3.61 -6.31
CA ASP A 125 3.50 4.15 -7.68
C ASP A 125 2.21 4.94 -7.95
N LEU A 126 2.10 6.10 -7.29
CA LEU A 126 0.92 6.95 -7.45
C LEU A 126 0.85 7.57 -8.84
N LEU A 127 2.01 7.88 -9.44
CA LEU A 127 2.01 8.42 -10.79
C LEU A 127 1.38 7.43 -11.77
N GLY A 128 1.79 6.16 -11.71
CA GLY A 128 1.21 5.14 -12.58
C GLY A 128 -0.28 4.97 -12.35
N LEU A 129 -0.70 4.99 -11.08
CA LEU A 129 -2.11 4.90 -10.74
C LEU A 129 -2.90 6.07 -11.31
N MET A 130 -2.41 7.29 -11.12
CA MET A 130 -3.10 8.49 -11.61
C MET A 130 -3.18 8.51 -13.14
N GLN A 131 -2.14 8.01 -13.82
CA GLN A 131 -2.17 7.89 -15.28
C GLN A 131 -3.24 6.89 -15.72
N GLN A 132 -3.35 5.76 -15.04
CA GLN A 132 -4.38 4.77 -15.36
C GLN A 132 -5.77 5.31 -15.16
N LEU A 133 -5.96 6.17 -14.16
CA LEU A 133 -7.26 6.78 -13.90
C LEU A 133 -7.55 7.96 -14.84
N GLY A 134 -6.58 8.37 -15.63
CA GLY A 134 -6.76 9.46 -16.57
C GLY A 134 -6.62 10.84 -15.96
N ALA A 135 -6.14 10.92 -14.71
CA ALA A 135 -5.98 12.21 -14.03
C ALA A 135 -4.71 12.93 -14.46
N ILE A 136 -3.74 12.18 -14.95
CA ILE A 136 -2.45 12.71 -15.41
C ILE A 136 -2.16 12.10 -16.78
N PRO A 137 -1.66 12.85 -17.76
CA PRO A 137 -1.30 12.29 -19.06
C PRO A 137 -0.22 11.23 -18.89
N GLU A 138 -0.29 10.19 -19.74
CA GLU A 138 0.78 9.21 -19.76
C GLU A 138 2.05 9.85 -20.24
N SER A 139 3.15 9.46 -19.67
CA SER A 139 4.40 10.02 -20.06
C SER A 139 4.70 9.59 -21.47
N GLY A 140 4.97 10.40 -22.04
CA GLY A 140 5.17 10.28 -23.10
C GLY A 140 5.43 9.66 -24.18
N HIS A 141 5.33 9.38 -24.33
CA HIS A 141 5.49 8.73 -25.17
C HIS A 141 4.61 9.12 -26.06
N SER A 142 4.19 9.61 -25.98
CA SER A 142 3.58 9.84 -26.49
C SER A 142 3.16 10.62 -27.01
N GLU A 143 3.20 11.12 -26.83
CA GLU A 143 2.79 11.65 -27.14
C GLU A 143 3.04 12.07 -27.89
N GLU A 144 3.58 11.92 -27.96
CA GLU A 144 3.80 11.96 -28.47
C GLU A 144 3.55 12.11 -29.20
N ALA A 145 3.65 12.17 -29.26
CA ALA A 145 3.49 12.14 -29.71
C ALA A 145 3.12 12.58 -30.48
N SER A 146 3.02 12.95 -30.47
CA SER A 146 2.62 13.26 -31.06
C SER A 146 2.61 13.76 -31.88
N PRO A 147 2.57 13.93 -32.12
CA PRO A 147 2.41 14.38 -32.81
C PRO A 147 2.27 14.52 -33.72
N THR A 148 2.56 14.50 -33.86
CA THR A 148 2.40 14.48 -34.43
C THR A 148 2.33 14.35 -34.90
#